data_3e1e71d811d99de12bb720e6513bd04f
#
_entry.id   3e1e71d811d99de12bb720e6513bd04f
#
_cell.length_a   1.000
_cell.length_b   1.000
_cell.length_c   1.000
_cell.angle_alpha   90.00
_cell.angle_beta   90.00
_cell.angle_gamma   90.00
#
_symmetry.space_group_name_H-M   'P 1'
#
loop_
_entity.id
_entity.type
_entity.pdbx_description
1 polymer ?
#
loop_
_entity_poly.entity_id
_entity_poly.type
_entity_poly.pdbx_seq_one_letter_code
_entity_poly.pdbx_strand_id
1 'polypeptide(L)'
;MKRLLIISLLCFLPFITEAKNRIVVSKSDFTLTVISEKGDTLYHCTIAYGKNPGNKIQIGDYKTPEGTFKVKMIYDATSWKHDFGDGKGTILGAYGPYFIRLNVPGFDSIGIHGTCFPESMGTMSTEGCVRCTNEDISKFVKYISVGSEVTILPDTGAQGN
;
A
#
# COMPACT_ATOMS: atom_id res chain seq x y z
N MET A 1 53.17 26.72 -31.21
CA MET A 1 51.88 26.85 -30.53
C MET A 1 51.40 25.44 -30.14
N LYS A 2 51.53 25.08 -28.86
CA LYS A 2 51.11 23.75 -28.35
C LYS A 2 49.62 23.87 -27.90
N ARG A 3 48.72 23.13 -28.57
CA ARG A 3 47.31 23.04 -28.16
C ARG A 3 47.20 22.05 -26.99
N LEU A 4 46.79 22.56 -25.83
CA LEU A 4 46.50 21.77 -24.63
C LEU A 4 45.08 21.18 -24.82
N LEU A 5 44.99 19.86 -24.94
CA LEU A 5 43.71 19.13 -24.98
C LEU A 5 43.28 18.92 -23.49
N ILE A 6 42.23 19.63 -23.06
CA ILE A 6 41.59 19.42 -21.76
C ILE A 6 40.59 18.27 -21.96
N ILE A 7 40.94 17.08 -21.48
CA ILE A 7 40.03 15.93 -21.40
C ILE A 7 39.20 16.13 -20.14
N SER A 8 37.95 16.55 -20.30
CA SER A 8 36.97 16.61 -19.21
C SER A 8 36.56 15.18 -18.84
N LEU A 9 37.06 14.69 -17.71
CA LEU A 9 36.65 13.43 -17.11
C LEU A 9 35.27 13.62 -16.48
N LEU A 10 34.20 13.23 -17.19
CA LEU A 10 32.84 13.23 -16.70
C LEU A 10 32.72 12.09 -15.67
N CYS A 11 32.81 12.44 -14.38
CA CYS A 11 32.63 11.49 -13.28
C CYS A 11 31.17 11.06 -13.23
N PHE A 12 30.86 9.88 -13.78
CA PHE A 12 29.56 9.24 -13.65
C PHE A 12 29.43 8.71 -12.21
N LEU A 13 28.86 9.53 -11.32
CA LEU A 13 28.48 9.05 -9.98
C LEU A 13 27.32 8.07 -10.15
N PRO A 14 27.45 6.80 -9.74
CA PRO A 14 26.33 5.89 -9.76
C PRO A 14 25.25 6.44 -8.80
N PHE A 15 24.03 6.63 -9.31
CA PHE A 15 22.87 6.86 -8.47
C PHE A 15 22.65 5.60 -7.62
N ILE A 16 23.17 5.62 -6.39
CA ILE A 16 22.86 4.58 -5.40
C ILE A 16 21.42 4.86 -4.96
N THR A 17 20.46 4.20 -5.60
CA THR A 17 19.10 4.15 -5.06
C THR A 17 19.18 3.30 -3.80
N GLU A 18 18.96 3.94 -2.65
CA GLU A 18 18.86 3.23 -1.38
C GLU A 18 17.73 2.20 -1.51
N ALA A 19 18.09 0.91 -1.48
CA ALA A 19 17.12 -0.16 -1.51
C ALA A 19 16.25 -0.06 -0.25
N LYS A 20 14.94 -0.17 -0.40
CA LYS A 20 13.97 -0.07 0.69
C LYS A 20 13.18 -1.35 0.79
N ASN A 21 12.77 -1.68 2.01
CA ASN A 21 11.78 -2.73 2.20
C ASN A 21 10.53 -2.43 1.37
N ARG A 22 9.88 -3.48 0.87
CA ARG A 22 8.69 -3.38 0.03
C ARG A 22 7.52 -4.16 0.61
N ILE A 23 6.33 -3.81 0.16
CA ILE A 23 5.09 -4.53 0.48
C ILE A 23 4.63 -5.26 -0.78
N VAL A 24 4.19 -6.51 -0.61
CA VAL A 24 3.45 -7.26 -1.63
C VAL A 24 2.08 -7.60 -1.06
N VAL A 25 1.04 -7.21 -1.78
CA VAL A 25 -0.36 -7.53 -1.48
C VAL A 25 -0.84 -8.55 -2.49
N SER A 26 -1.31 -9.70 -2.01
CA SER A 26 -2.02 -10.69 -2.81
C SER A 26 -3.51 -10.59 -2.50
N LYS A 27 -4.31 -10.12 -3.48
CA LYS A 27 -5.76 -10.09 -3.35
C LYS A 27 -6.36 -11.49 -3.36
N SER A 28 -5.84 -12.37 -4.20
CA SER A 28 -6.31 -13.75 -4.32
C SER A 28 -6.14 -14.54 -3.02
N ASP A 29 -5.08 -14.28 -2.26
CA ASP A 29 -4.78 -15.00 -1.02
C ASP A 29 -5.22 -14.21 0.23
N PHE A 30 -5.72 -12.98 0.06
CA PHE A 30 -6.05 -12.05 1.15
C PHE A 30 -4.85 -11.80 2.07
N THR A 31 -3.66 -11.60 1.52
CA THR A 31 -2.43 -11.44 2.32
C THR A 31 -1.67 -10.17 1.99
N LEU A 32 -0.92 -9.67 2.98
CA LEU A 32 0.10 -8.65 2.85
C LEU A 32 1.41 -9.19 3.42
N THR A 33 2.48 -9.06 2.64
CA THR A 33 3.83 -9.46 3.04
C THR A 33 4.76 -8.26 2.96
N VAL A 34 5.50 -7.97 4.03
CA VAL A 34 6.61 -7.02 4.04
C VAL A 34 7.90 -7.78 3.80
N ILE A 35 8.64 -7.36 2.79
CA ILE A 35 9.87 -8.02 2.34
C ILE A 35 11.04 -7.06 2.49
N SER A 36 12.14 -7.53 3.07
CA SER A 36 13.38 -6.75 3.19
C SER A 36 14.02 -6.52 1.80
N GLU A 37 14.94 -5.57 1.73
CA GLU A 37 15.78 -5.36 0.53
C GLU A 37 16.57 -6.60 0.12
N LYS A 38 16.85 -7.52 1.07
CA LYS A 38 17.55 -8.80 0.84
C LYS A 38 16.63 -9.92 0.37
N GLY A 39 15.30 -9.71 0.40
CA GLY A 39 14.31 -10.70 0.03
C GLY A 39 13.70 -11.49 1.18
N ASP A 40 14.12 -11.22 2.43
CA ASP A 40 13.57 -11.92 3.60
C ASP A 40 12.18 -11.40 3.94
N THR A 41 11.28 -12.28 4.38
CA THR A 41 9.98 -11.90 4.92
C THR A 41 10.14 -11.30 6.31
N LEU A 42 9.83 -10.00 6.45
CA LEU A 42 9.87 -9.28 7.73
C LEU A 42 8.53 -9.34 8.48
N TYR A 43 7.43 -9.41 7.74
CA TYR A 43 6.09 -9.51 8.29
C TYR A 43 5.12 -10.13 7.28
N HIS A 44 4.09 -10.79 7.79
CA HIS A 44 3.02 -11.37 6.98
C HIS A 44 1.71 -11.32 7.76
N CYS A 45 0.60 -10.93 7.12
CA CYS A 45 -0.71 -10.90 7.75
C CYS A 45 -1.84 -11.05 6.73
N THR A 46 -3.04 -11.36 7.25
CA THR A 46 -4.28 -11.39 6.49
C THR A 46 -4.83 -9.96 6.34
N ILE A 47 -5.45 -9.68 5.19
CA ILE A 47 -6.04 -8.38 4.86
C ILE A 47 -7.49 -8.49 4.42
N ALA A 48 -8.17 -7.33 4.36
CA ALA A 48 -9.36 -7.15 3.55
C ALA A 48 -9.08 -6.11 2.43
N TYR A 49 -9.81 -6.19 1.32
CA TYR A 49 -9.66 -5.26 0.22
C TYR A 49 -11.02 -4.90 -0.42
N GLY A 50 -11.02 -4.19 -1.54
CA GLY A 50 -12.21 -3.61 -2.17
C GLY A 50 -13.34 -4.60 -2.41
N LYS A 51 -14.59 -4.16 -2.20
CA LYS A 51 -15.83 -4.97 -2.35
C LYS A 51 -15.98 -5.58 -3.74
N ASN A 52 -15.40 -4.96 -4.76
CA ASN A 52 -15.52 -5.41 -6.14
C ASN A 52 -14.18 -5.95 -6.67
N PRO A 53 -14.17 -7.06 -7.42
CA PRO A 53 -12.97 -7.66 -7.98
C PRO A 53 -12.39 -6.82 -9.14
N GLY A 54 -11.14 -7.12 -9.49
CA GLY A 54 -10.41 -6.51 -10.60
C GLY A 54 -9.73 -5.21 -10.22
N ASN A 55 -9.17 -4.53 -11.24
CA ASN A 55 -8.41 -3.31 -11.06
C ASN A 55 -9.30 -2.07 -10.90
N LYS A 56 -8.85 -1.10 -10.10
CA LYS A 56 -9.52 0.19 -9.94
C LYS A 56 -9.44 1.02 -11.23
N ILE A 57 -10.61 1.54 -11.68
CA ILE A 57 -10.71 2.34 -12.92
C ILE A 57 -11.40 3.69 -12.72
N GLN A 58 -12.17 3.86 -11.63
CA GLN A 58 -12.89 5.10 -11.34
C GLN A 58 -13.14 5.27 -9.83
N ILE A 59 -13.43 6.50 -9.42
CA ILE A 59 -13.86 6.80 -8.04
C ILE A 59 -15.22 6.12 -7.80
N GLY A 60 -15.39 5.53 -6.60
CA GLY A 60 -16.65 4.86 -6.22
C GLY A 60 -16.84 3.47 -6.80
N ASP A 61 -15.86 2.89 -7.51
CA ASP A 61 -15.95 1.53 -8.04
C ASP A 61 -15.71 0.42 -6.99
N TYR A 62 -15.32 0.80 -5.78
CA TYR A 62 -15.00 -0.10 -4.66
C TYR A 62 -13.95 -1.16 -4.98
N LYS A 63 -13.08 -0.91 -5.96
CA LYS A 63 -11.99 -1.79 -6.34
C LYS A 63 -10.67 -1.33 -5.74
N THR A 64 -9.82 -2.28 -5.36
CA THR A 64 -8.43 -2.01 -4.99
C THR A 64 -7.57 -1.98 -6.26
N PRO A 65 -6.73 -0.95 -6.46
CA PRO A 65 -5.88 -0.86 -7.63
C PRO A 65 -4.87 -2.02 -7.68
N GLU A 66 -4.48 -2.39 -8.90
CA GLU A 66 -3.45 -3.39 -9.19
C GLU A 66 -2.24 -2.72 -9.82
N GLY A 67 -1.05 -3.22 -9.51
CA GLY A 67 0.21 -2.66 -10.02
C GLY A 67 1.20 -2.34 -8.92
N THR A 68 2.23 -1.59 -9.29
CA THR A 68 3.30 -1.19 -8.37
C THR A 68 3.23 0.31 -8.11
N PHE A 69 3.16 0.65 -6.84
CA PHE A 69 3.03 2.01 -6.32
C PHE A 69 4.14 2.30 -5.34
N LYS A 70 4.21 3.55 -4.85
CA LYS A 70 5.10 3.94 -3.76
C LYS A 70 4.31 4.50 -2.59
N VAL A 71 4.81 4.30 -1.39
CA VAL A 71 4.31 4.99 -0.21
C VAL A 71 4.52 6.48 -0.40
N LYS A 72 3.41 7.24 -0.42
CA LYS A 72 3.39 8.71 -0.55
C LYS A 72 3.56 9.39 0.80
N MET A 73 2.90 8.85 1.84
CA MET A 73 2.89 9.39 3.20
C MET A 73 2.42 8.35 4.20
N ILE A 74 2.89 8.43 5.43
CA ILE A 74 2.40 7.64 6.57
C ILE A 74 1.81 8.61 7.59
N TYR A 75 0.53 8.44 7.92
CA TYR A 75 -0.19 9.29 8.85
C TYR A 75 -0.51 8.54 10.13
N ASP A 76 -0.50 9.27 11.26
CA ASP A 76 -1.27 8.89 12.43
C ASP A 76 -2.75 9.11 12.10
N ALA A 77 -3.53 8.04 12.11
CA ALA A 77 -4.94 8.05 11.75
C ALA A 77 -5.88 7.81 12.95
N THR A 78 -5.35 7.81 14.18
CA THR A 78 -6.11 7.52 15.42
C THR A 78 -7.34 8.40 15.60
N SER A 79 -7.26 9.67 15.15
CA SER A 79 -8.37 10.64 15.25
C SER A 79 -9.20 10.77 13.97
N TRP A 80 -8.88 9.98 12.94
CA TRP A 80 -9.61 10.07 11.68
C TRP A 80 -11.00 9.44 11.79
N LYS A 81 -11.95 10.08 11.11
CA LYS A 81 -13.36 9.67 11.11
C LYS A 81 -13.78 9.26 9.71
N HIS A 82 -14.73 8.32 9.63
CA HIS A 82 -15.35 7.92 8.37
C HIS A 82 -16.82 7.58 8.58
N ASP A 83 -17.65 7.95 7.62
CA ASP A 83 -19.03 7.51 7.49
C ASP A 83 -19.11 6.52 6.32
N PHE A 84 -19.43 5.29 6.63
CA PHE A 84 -19.49 4.21 5.64
C PHE A 84 -20.82 4.22 4.83
N GLY A 85 -21.69 5.19 5.07
CA GLY A 85 -22.97 5.29 4.40
C GLY A 85 -23.97 4.18 4.76
N ASP A 86 -23.74 3.47 5.86
CA ASP A 86 -24.57 2.35 6.34
C ASP A 86 -25.67 2.79 7.32
N GLY A 87 -25.85 4.10 7.49
CA GLY A 87 -26.85 4.70 8.38
C GLY A 87 -26.46 4.74 9.85
N LYS A 88 -25.26 4.26 10.22
CA LYS A 88 -24.76 4.29 11.60
C LYS A 88 -23.99 5.56 11.94
N GLY A 89 -23.78 6.43 10.93
CA GLY A 89 -23.07 7.68 11.06
C GLY A 89 -21.54 7.53 11.11
N THR A 90 -20.88 8.60 11.53
CA THR A 90 -19.42 8.71 11.50
C THR A 90 -18.76 7.95 12.63
N ILE A 91 -17.79 7.10 12.32
CA ILE A 91 -17.01 6.31 13.30
C ILE A 91 -15.64 6.97 13.49
N LEU A 92 -15.27 7.29 14.74
CA LEU A 92 -13.93 7.72 15.12
C LEU A 92 -12.98 6.53 15.14
N GLY A 93 -11.74 6.72 14.63
CA GLY A 93 -10.74 5.65 14.57
C GLY A 93 -11.03 4.60 13.49
N ALA A 94 -11.86 4.94 12.51
CA ALA A 94 -12.27 4.04 11.42
C ALA A 94 -11.09 3.41 10.65
N TYR A 95 -9.95 4.11 10.61
CA TYR A 95 -8.74 3.71 9.91
C TYR A 95 -7.66 3.12 10.81
N GLY A 96 -7.97 2.92 12.11
CA GLY A 96 -7.00 2.44 13.10
C GLY A 96 -5.86 3.45 13.36
N PRO A 97 -4.68 2.97 13.86
CA PRO A 97 -3.60 3.86 14.28
C PRO A 97 -2.83 4.50 13.12
N TYR A 98 -2.75 3.84 11.97
CA TYR A 98 -1.95 4.31 10.83
C TYR A 98 -2.71 4.23 9.52
N PHE A 99 -2.43 5.22 8.63
CA PHE A 99 -2.84 5.21 7.23
C PHE A 99 -1.59 5.42 6.35
N ILE A 100 -1.18 4.37 5.63
CA ILE A 100 -0.09 4.39 4.66
C ILE A 100 -0.67 4.74 3.30
N ARG A 101 -0.59 6.03 2.91
CA ARG A 101 -1.11 6.50 1.62
C ARG A 101 -0.20 6.06 0.48
N LEU A 102 -0.79 5.57 -0.59
CA LEU A 102 -0.10 5.17 -1.80
C LEU A 102 -0.18 6.27 -2.87
N ASN A 103 0.84 6.35 -3.72
CA ASN A 103 0.83 7.22 -4.88
C ASN A 103 0.20 6.48 -6.08
N VAL A 104 -1.14 6.41 -6.08
CA VAL A 104 -1.91 5.77 -7.16
C VAL A 104 -2.35 6.85 -8.15
N PRO A 105 -1.91 6.81 -9.43
CA PRO A 105 -2.30 7.81 -10.42
C PRO A 105 -3.82 7.95 -10.55
N GLY A 106 -4.33 9.17 -10.41
CA GLY A 106 -5.76 9.47 -10.48
C GLY A 106 -6.57 9.16 -9.20
N PHE A 107 -5.95 8.59 -8.14
CA PHE A 107 -6.68 8.16 -6.93
C PHE A 107 -5.90 8.50 -5.65
N ASP A 108 -6.11 9.69 -5.11
CA ASP A 108 -5.36 10.18 -3.93
C ASP A 108 -5.78 9.57 -2.58
N SER A 109 -6.91 8.87 -2.52
CA SER A 109 -7.48 8.34 -1.27
C SER A 109 -7.13 6.88 -0.98
N ILE A 110 -6.33 6.23 -1.83
CA ILE A 110 -5.97 4.81 -1.66
C ILE A 110 -4.79 4.65 -0.72
N GLY A 111 -4.91 3.68 0.18
CA GLY A 111 -3.87 3.35 1.15
C GLY A 111 -4.02 1.99 1.80
N ILE A 112 -3.10 1.72 2.72
CA ILE A 112 -3.12 0.56 3.63
C ILE A 112 -3.34 1.12 5.03
N HIS A 113 -4.32 0.59 5.78
CA HIS A 113 -4.69 1.13 7.09
C HIS A 113 -5.20 0.07 8.05
N GLY A 114 -5.28 0.42 9.33
CA GLY A 114 -5.93 -0.37 10.37
C GLY A 114 -7.46 -0.33 10.24
N THR A 115 -8.20 -0.76 11.27
CA THR A 115 -9.65 -0.88 11.16
C THR A 115 -10.37 -0.81 12.49
N CYS A 116 -11.64 -0.39 12.45
CA CYS A 116 -12.62 -0.62 13.51
C CYS A 116 -13.45 -1.91 13.29
N PHE A 117 -13.16 -2.68 12.21
CA PHE A 117 -13.86 -3.92 11.84
C PHE A 117 -12.86 -5.09 11.69
N PRO A 118 -12.22 -5.57 12.77
CA PRO A 118 -11.21 -6.62 12.68
C PRO A 118 -11.75 -7.96 12.17
N GLU A 119 -13.05 -8.20 12.33
CA GLU A 119 -13.76 -9.39 11.82
C GLU A 119 -13.84 -9.45 10.30
N SER A 120 -13.55 -8.35 9.60
CA SER A 120 -13.60 -8.27 8.13
C SER A 120 -12.35 -8.81 7.42
N MET A 121 -11.33 -9.25 8.18
CA MET A 121 -10.12 -9.81 7.56
C MET A 121 -10.44 -11.06 6.75
N GLY A 122 -9.77 -11.22 5.61
CA GLY A 122 -10.03 -12.31 4.66
C GLY A 122 -11.26 -12.08 3.78
N THR A 123 -11.80 -10.86 3.69
CA THR A 123 -12.98 -10.56 2.90
C THR A 123 -12.79 -9.38 1.93
N MET A 124 -13.64 -9.33 0.92
CA MET A 124 -13.81 -8.18 0.02
C MET A 124 -14.83 -7.23 0.62
N SER A 125 -14.38 -6.27 1.45
CA SER A 125 -15.30 -5.45 2.27
C SER A 125 -14.96 -3.96 2.33
N THR A 126 -13.89 -3.50 1.65
CA THR A 126 -13.48 -2.09 1.70
C THR A 126 -13.99 -1.28 0.50
N GLU A 127 -13.81 0.02 0.56
CA GLU A 127 -14.12 0.94 -0.54
C GLU A 127 -12.98 1.09 -1.57
N GLY A 128 -11.93 0.24 -1.44
CA GLY A 128 -10.79 0.19 -2.35
C GLY A 128 -9.44 0.24 -1.66
N CYS A 129 -9.36 0.64 -0.40
CA CYS A 129 -8.12 0.53 0.40
C CYS A 129 -7.83 -0.93 0.78
N VAL A 130 -6.58 -1.20 1.15
CA VAL A 130 -6.17 -2.44 1.80
C VAL A 130 -6.29 -2.24 3.31
N ARG A 131 -6.99 -3.14 3.97
CA ARG A 131 -7.28 -3.08 5.41
C ARG A 131 -6.54 -4.20 6.13
N CYS A 132 -5.86 -3.85 7.24
CA CYS A 132 -5.20 -4.79 8.15
C CYS A 132 -5.83 -4.66 9.54
N THR A 133 -5.51 -5.56 10.47
CA THR A 133 -5.80 -5.31 11.88
C THR A 133 -4.94 -4.16 12.41
N ASN A 134 -5.39 -3.51 13.48
CA ASN A 134 -4.61 -2.44 14.14
C ASN A 134 -3.29 -2.97 14.70
N GLU A 135 -3.28 -4.21 15.16
CA GLU A 135 -2.08 -4.87 15.65
C GLU A 135 -1.07 -5.09 14.53
N ASP A 136 -1.52 -5.63 13.37
CA ASP A 136 -0.65 -5.90 12.23
C ASP A 136 0.01 -4.63 11.71
N ILE A 137 -0.79 -3.58 11.43
CA ILE A 137 -0.22 -2.35 10.88
C ILE A 137 0.75 -1.68 11.86
N SER A 138 0.48 -1.73 13.18
CA SER A 138 1.39 -1.21 14.20
C SER A 138 2.71 -1.97 14.25
N LYS A 139 2.71 -3.27 13.95
CA LYS A 139 3.91 -4.10 13.91
C LYS A 139 4.75 -3.87 12.67
N PHE A 140 4.14 -3.76 11.48
CA PHE A 140 4.92 -3.69 10.26
C PHE A 140 5.24 -2.27 9.78
N VAL A 141 4.52 -1.24 10.22
CA VAL A 141 4.76 0.15 9.78
C VAL A 141 6.20 0.61 10.02
N LYS A 142 6.85 0.11 11.05
CA LYS A 142 8.26 0.41 11.38
C LYS A 142 9.28 -0.06 10.32
N TYR A 143 8.88 -1.02 9.46
CA TYR A 143 9.74 -1.51 8.38
C TYR A 143 9.58 -0.72 7.09
N ILE A 144 8.62 0.22 7.03
CA ILE A 144 8.22 0.93 5.82
C ILE A 144 8.49 2.42 5.99
N SER A 145 8.88 3.07 4.90
CA SER A 145 9.12 4.51 4.83
C SER A 145 8.50 5.11 3.57
N VAL A 146 8.41 6.44 3.52
CA VAL A 146 8.03 7.15 2.29
C VAL A 146 8.97 6.74 1.16
N GLY A 147 8.39 6.39 0.01
CA GLY A 147 9.09 5.87 -1.15
C GLY A 147 9.30 4.35 -1.15
N SER A 148 8.96 3.60 -0.08
CA SER A 148 8.89 2.14 -0.12
C SER A 148 7.92 1.68 -1.22
N GLU A 149 8.27 0.60 -1.92
CA GLU A 149 7.45 0.05 -2.99
C GLU A 149 6.32 -0.80 -2.43
N VAL A 150 5.15 -0.71 -3.07
CA VAL A 150 3.96 -1.50 -2.75
C VAL A 150 3.44 -2.11 -4.05
N THR A 151 3.56 -3.42 -4.19
CA THR A 151 3.00 -4.16 -5.32
C THR A 151 1.68 -4.81 -4.90
N ILE A 152 0.61 -4.46 -5.58
CA ILE A 152 -0.71 -5.09 -5.42
C ILE A 152 -0.91 -6.00 -6.63
N LEU A 153 -0.89 -7.30 -6.39
CA LEU A 153 -1.00 -8.31 -7.43
C LEU A 153 -2.42 -8.34 -8.00
N PRO A 154 -2.56 -8.64 -9.31
CA PRO A 154 -3.86 -8.84 -9.92
C PRO A 154 -4.67 -9.88 -9.16
N ASP A 155 -5.99 -9.68 -9.16
CA ASP A 155 -6.94 -10.67 -8.71
C ASP A 155 -6.97 -11.78 -9.76
N THR A 156 -6.20 -12.85 -9.52
CA THR A 156 -6.24 -14.04 -10.38
C THR A 156 -7.53 -14.82 -10.12
N GLY A 157 -8.67 -14.10 -10.08
CA GLY A 157 -9.94 -14.66 -9.72
C GLY A 157 -10.05 -16.10 -10.10
N ALA A 158 -10.38 -16.96 -9.15
CA ALA A 158 -10.94 -18.25 -9.49
C ALA A 158 -12.09 -17.96 -10.47
N GLN A 159 -11.82 -18.15 -11.76
CA GLN A 159 -12.89 -18.24 -12.75
C GLN A 159 -13.72 -19.42 -12.28
N GLY A 160 -14.78 -19.12 -11.53
CA GLY A 160 -15.75 -20.13 -11.17
C GLY A 160 -16.25 -20.77 -12.45
N ASN A 161 -15.95 -22.03 -12.60
CA ASN A 161 -16.60 -22.92 -13.52
C ASN A 161 -18.09 -22.99 -13.19
#